data_258865d01d57cffe53760e9b26a1131e
#
_entry.id   258865d01d57cffe53760e9b26a1131e
#
_cell.length_a   1.000
_cell.length_b   1.000
_cell.length_c   1.000
_cell.angle_alpha   90.00
_cell.angle_beta   90.00
_cell.angle_gamma   90.00
#
_symmetry.space_group_name_H-M   'P 1'
#
loop_
_entity.id
_entity.type
_entity.pdbx_description
1 polymer ?
#
loop_
_entity_poly.entity_id
_entity_poly.type
_entity_poly.pdbx_seq_one_letter_code
_entity_poly.pdbx_strand_id
1 'polypeptide(L)'
;MQNLAKTHDKLTVVNDQTGRPTWTRTLAEFMIHLLQVAAPFGTYQLSNDDSCNWYEFAKEILKDTDVDVQPVTSEQFPQKAYRPRHSVMDLSKAKSTGFEIPTWKEALQAFLASLVK
;
A
#
# COMPACT_ATOMS: atom_id res chain seq x y z
N MET A 1 6.28 -10.93 1.47
CA MET A 1 5.32 -11.94 0.95
C MET A 1 5.91 -12.81 -0.16
N GLN A 2 6.60 -12.23 -1.13
CA GLN A 2 7.21 -13.02 -2.21
C GLN A 2 8.20 -14.08 -1.68
N ASN A 3 8.98 -13.72 -0.66
CA ASN A 3 9.92 -14.68 -0.06
C ASN A 3 9.22 -15.86 0.63
N LEU A 4 8.10 -15.59 1.31
CA LEU A 4 7.30 -16.64 1.92
C LEU A 4 6.63 -17.53 0.88
N ALA A 5 6.24 -16.96 -0.26
CA ALA A 5 5.60 -17.69 -1.34
C ALA A 5 6.53 -18.73 -1.96
N LYS A 6 7.85 -18.54 -1.87
CA LYS A 6 8.83 -19.50 -2.41
C LYS A 6 8.90 -20.79 -1.60
N THR A 7 8.50 -20.77 -0.33
CA THR A 7 8.64 -21.89 0.59
C THR A 7 7.30 -22.40 1.13
N HIS A 8 6.19 -21.70 0.85
CA HIS A 8 4.87 -22.04 1.35
C HIS A 8 3.86 -22.11 0.22
N ASP A 9 3.02 -23.13 0.21
CA ASP A 9 1.93 -23.26 -0.77
C ASP A 9 0.68 -22.50 -0.35
N LYS A 10 0.59 -22.12 0.93
CA LYS A 10 -0.56 -21.43 1.50
C LYS A 10 -0.09 -20.37 2.48
N LEU A 11 -0.67 -19.18 2.38
CA LEU A 11 -0.41 -18.07 3.29
C LEU A 11 -1.72 -17.56 3.88
N THR A 12 -1.70 -17.17 5.16
CA THR A 12 -2.84 -16.53 5.82
C THR A 12 -2.53 -15.06 6.02
N VAL A 13 -3.47 -14.19 5.66
CA VAL A 13 -3.27 -12.74 5.73
C VAL A 13 -4.50 -12.07 6.31
N VAL A 14 -4.28 -11.12 7.21
CA VAL A 14 -5.35 -10.38 7.89
C VAL A 14 -6.17 -9.59 6.87
N ASN A 15 -7.51 -9.65 6.98
CA ASN A 15 -8.42 -8.98 6.07
C ASN A 15 -9.28 -7.88 6.71
N ASP A 16 -9.10 -7.59 7.99
CA ASP A 16 -9.89 -6.59 8.72
C ASP A 16 -9.12 -5.33 9.09
N GLN A 17 -7.96 -5.12 8.47
CA GLN A 17 -7.15 -3.91 8.62
C GLN A 17 -7.06 -3.21 7.26
N THR A 18 -7.81 -2.12 7.10
CA THR A 18 -7.88 -1.37 5.85
C THR A 18 -6.92 -0.20 5.88
N GLY A 19 -6.16 -0.04 4.82
CA GLY A 19 -5.22 1.06 4.67
C GLY A 19 -4.89 1.30 3.21
N ARG A 20 -3.81 2.05 2.98
CA ARG A 20 -3.31 2.33 1.63
C ARG A 20 -1.84 1.99 1.56
N PRO A 21 -1.47 0.85 0.96
CA PRO A 21 -0.05 0.53 0.75
C PRO A 21 0.59 1.64 -0.09
N THR A 22 1.78 2.08 0.31
CA THR A 22 2.41 3.26 -0.31
C THR A 22 3.84 2.95 -0.72
N TRP A 23 4.15 3.28 -1.97
CA TRP A 23 5.48 3.16 -2.53
C TRP A 23 6.30 4.41 -2.20
N THR A 24 7.52 4.21 -1.73
CA THR A 24 8.40 5.33 -1.36
C THR A 24 8.71 6.27 -2.52
N ARG A 25 8.73 5.77 -3.74
CA ARG A 25 8.91 6.61 -4.93
C ARG A 25 7.76 7.60 -5.10
N THR A 26 6.52 7.19 -4.82
CA THR A 26 5.38 8.09 -4.84
C THR A 26 5.57 9.26 -3.87
N LEU A 27 6.07 8.97 -2.66
CA LEU A 27 6.36 10.00 -1.66
C LEU A 27 7.44 10.96 -2.15
N ALA A 28 8.51 10.43 -2.74
CA ALA A 28 9.62 11.25 -3.26
C ALA A 28 9.14 12.15 -4.39
N GLU A 29 8.35 11.65 -5.32
CA GLU A 29 7.80 12.41 -6.43
C GLU A 29 6.89 13.54 -5.93
N PHE A 30 6.11 13.27 -4.87
CA PHE A 30 5.26 14.30 -4.26
C PHE A 30 6.09 15.41 -3.62
N MET A 31 7.17 15.09 -2.92
CA MET A 31 8.06 16.08 -2.34
C MET A 31 8.65 17.00 -3.41
N ILE A 32 9.09 16.44 -4.51
CA ILE A 32 9.61 17.22 -5.65
C ILE A 32 8.51 18.11 -6.23
N HIS A 33 7.30 17.58 -6.38
CA HIS A 33 6.15 18.33 -6.89
C HIS A 33 5.84 19.55 -6.01
N LEU A 34 5.85 19.38 -4.68
CA LEU A 34 5.61 20.49 -3.75
C LEU A 34 6.59 21.63 -3.95
N LEU A 35 7.85 21.29 -4.19
CA LEU A 35 8.89 22.32 -4.45
C LEU A 35 8.69 22.97 -5.82
N GLN A 36 8.33 22.21 -6.84
CA GLN A 36 8.13 22.72 -8.21
C GLN A 36 6.95 23.68 -8.31
N VAL A 37 5.87 23.41 -7.58
CA VAL A 37 4.68 24.28 -7.61
C VAL A 37 4.69 25.35 -6.52
N ALA A 38 5.77 25.41 -5.71
CA ALA A 38 5.90 26.34 -4.60
C ALA A 38 4.70 26.27 -3.66
N ALA A 39 4.29 25.07 -3.29
CA ALA A 39 3.15 24.85 -2.40
C ALA A 39 3.38 25.50 -1.03
N PRO A 40 2.32 25.98 -0.35
CA PRO A 40 2.47 26.56 0.98
C PRO A 40 3.13 25.61 1.97
N PHE A 41 3.96 26.13 2.86
CA PHE A 41 4.56 25.31 3.92
C PHE A 41 3.49 24.76 4.85
N GLY A 42 3.75 23.60 5.40
CA GLY A 42 2.84 22.95 6.32
C GLY A 42 2.95 21.44 6.24
N THR A 43 2.03 20.78 6.93
CA THR A 43 1.97 19.32 6.96
C THR A 43 1.07 18.82 5.83
N TYR A 44 1.55 17.86 5.07
CA TYR A 44 0.80 17.18 4.01
C TYR A 44 0.73 15.70 4.31
N GLN A 45 -0.46 15.11 4.18
CA GLN A 45 -0.65 13.66 4.27
C GLN A 45 -0.58 13.07 2.87
N LEU A 46 0.21 12.02 2.70
CA LEU A 46 0.28 11.33 1.41
C LEU A 46 0.37 9.83 1.58
N SER A 47 -0.39 9.12 0.76
CA SER A 47 -0.28 7.69 0.52
C SER A 47 -0.68 7.45 -0.94
N ASN A 48 -0.44 6.26 -1.46
CA ASN A 48 -1.05 5.89 -2.73
C ASN A 48 -2.56 5.88 -2.59
N ASP A 49 -3.28 6.16 -3.67
CA ASP A 49 -4.73 6.30 -3.65
C ASP A 49 -5.42 4.93 -3.63
N ASP A 50 -6.76 4.97 -3.45
CA ASP A 50 -7.57 3.78 -3.25
C ASP A 50 -7.19 3.08 -1.94
N SER A 51 -7.98 2.13 -1.47
CA SER A 51 -7.70 1.44 -0.21
C SER A 51 -7.87 -0.06 -0.37
N CYS A 52 -7.23 -0.81 0.51
CA CYS A 52 -7.38 -2.26 0.55
C CYS A 52 -7.01 -2.76 1.94
N ASN A 53 -7.34 -4.02 2.23
CA ASN A 53 -6.81 -4.70 3.39
C ASN A 53 -5.54 -5.49 3.00
N TRP A 54 -4.85 -6.04 4.00
CA TRP A 54 -3.63 -6.81 3.75
C TRP A 54 -3.88 -8.04 2.89
N TYR A 55 -5.05 -8.66 3.03
CA TYR A 55 -5.43 -9.83 2.23
C TYR A 55 -5.53 -9.49 0.74
N GLU A 56 -6.22 -8.39 0.41
CA GLU A 56 -6.33 -7.92 -0.97
C GLU A 56 -4.98 -7.55 -1.55
N PHE A 57 -4.13 -6.90 -0.75
CA PHE A 57 -2.78 -6.53 -1.16
C PHE A 57 -1.92 -7.77 -1.45
N ALA A 58 -1.98 -8.77 -0.57
CA ALA A 58 -1.26 -10.03 -0.77
C ALA A 58 -1.74 -10.78 -2.01
N LYS A 59 -3.03 -10.80 -2.26
CA LYS A 59 -3.58 -11.44 -3.47
C LYS A 59 -3.07 -10.77 -4.74
N GLU A 60 -2.98 -9.46 -4.73
CA GLU A 60 -2.46 -8.72 -5.90
C GLU A 60 -0.97 -8.98 -6.12
N ILE A 61 -0.17 -9.06 -5.03
CA ILE A 61 1.26 -9.38 -5.13
C ILE A 61 1.46 -10.78 -5.71
N LEU A 62 0.66 -11.74 -5.28
CA LEU A 62 0.86 -13.16 -5.56
C LEU A 62 -0.09 -13.71 -6.64
N LYS A 63 -0.75 -12.82 -7.39
CA LYS A 63 -1.76 -13.23 -8.39
C LYS A 63 -1.22 -14.15 -9.49
N ASP A 64 0.06 -14.04 -9.80
CA ASP A 64 0.69 -14.84 -10.85
C ASP A 64 1.41 -16.08 -10.27
N THR A 65 1.18 -16.39 -9.00
CA THR A 65 1.76 -17.56 -8.35
C THR A 65 0.68 -18.57 -8.00
N ASP A 66 1.10 -19.81 -7.69
CA ASP A 66 0.19 -20.88 -7.29
C ASP A 66 -0.08 -20.88 -5.78
N VAL A 67 0.37 -19.87 -5.06
CA VAL A 67 0.19 -19.77 -3.61
C VAL A 67 -1.27 -19.44 -3.29
N ASP A 68 -1.86 -20.23 -2.39
CA ASP A 68 -3.21 -20.00 -1.90
C ASP A 68 -3.16 -19.00 -0.74
N VAL A 69 -3.77 -17.83 -0.94
CA VAL A 69 -3.84 -16.78 0.09
C VAL A 69 -5.21 -16.84 0.75
N GLN A 70 -5.22 -17.11 2.06
CA GLN A 70 -6.44 -17.25 2.85
C GLN A 70 -6.64 -16.05 3.77
N PRO A 71 -7.87 -15.50 3.86
CA PRO A 71 -8.14 -14.40 4.77
C PRO A 71 -8.28 -14.89 6.21
N VAL A 72 -7.78 -14.09 7.15
CA VAL A 72 -7.97 -14.31 8.59
C VAL A 72 -8.29 -12.98 9.25
N THR A 73 -8.90 -13.03 10.44
CA THR A 73 -9.16 -11.82 11.22
C THR A 73 -7.95 -11.48 12.09
N SER A 74 -7.93 -10.26 12.63
CA SER A 74 -6.87 -9.86 13.57
C SER A 74 -6.85 -10.73 14.82
N GLU A 75 -8.00 -11.25 15.24
CA GLU A 75 -8.10 -12.15 16.39
C GLU A 75 -7.43 -13.48 16.14
N GLN A 76 -7.47 -13.97 14.89
CA GLN A 76 -6.85 -15.21 14.49
C GLN A 76 -5.34 -15.07 14.28
N PHE A 77 -4.83 -13.83 14.19
CA PHE A 77 -3.42 -13.54 14.02
C PHE A 77 -2.99 -12.48 15.05
N PRO A 78 -2.91 -12.84 16.35
CA PRO A 78 -2.63 -11.88 17.41
C PRO A 78 -1.23 -11.29 17.31
N GLN A 79 -1.12 -9.99 17.61
CA GLN A 79 0.14 -9.27 17.64
C GLN A 79 0.20 -8.45 18.92
N LYS A 80 1.43 -8.19 19.43
CA LYS A 80 1.62 -7.38 20.64
C LYS A 80 1.16 -5.94 20.43
N ALA A 81 1.43 -5.37 19.25
CA ALA A 81 1.06 -4.00 18.95
C ALA A 81 -0.41 -3.92 18.52
N TYR A 82 -1.07 -2.85 18.97
CA TYR A 82 -2.40 -2.54 18.46
C TYR A 82 -2.30 -2.12 16.99
N ARG A 83 -3.08 -2.76 16.14
CA ARG A 83 -3.16 -2.42 14.71
C ARG A 83 -4.54 -1.85 14.43
N PRO A 84 -4.65 -0.60 13.96
CA PRO A 84 -5.94 -0.02 13.66
C PRO A 84 -6.63 -0.78 12.51
N ARG A 85 -7.95 -0.90 12.61
CA ARG A 85 -8.75 -1.54 11.55
C ARG A 85 -8.92 -0.64 10.33
N HIS A 86 -8.73 0.65 10.50
CA HIS A 86 -8.87 1.63 9.43
C HIS A 86 -7.83 2.73 9.62
N SER A 87 -6.90 2.84 8.69
CA SER A 87 -5.80 3.82 8.76
C SER A 87 -5.72 4.71 7.53
N VAL A 88 -6.83 4.86 6.80
CA VAL A 88 -6.89 5.67 5.58
C VAL A 88 -6.85 7.16 5.93
N MET A 89 -5.92 7.89 5.34
CA MET A 89 -5.76 9.33 5.56
C MET A 89 -6.52 10.13 4.51
N ASP A 90 -6.89 11.36 4.87
CA ASP A 90 -7.50 12.29 3.93
C ASP A 90 -6.41 12.89 3.03
N LEU A 91 -6.55 12.71 1.73
CA LEU A 91 -5.59 13.16 0.72
C LEU A 91 -6.00 14.45 0.01
N SER A 92 -7.08 15.09 0.45
CA SER A 92 -7.63 16.26 -0.25
C SER A 92 -6.63 17.41 -0.35
N LYS A 93 -5.84 17.65 0.70
CA LYS A 93 -4.81 18.69 0.69
C LYS A 93 -3.71 18.40 -0.33
N ALA A 94 -3.25 17.14 -0.40
CA ALA A 94 -2.25 16.74 -1.38
C ALA A 94 -2.79 16.85 -2.81
N LYS A 95 -4.04 16.41 -3.03
CA LYS A 95 -4.68 16.50 -4.34
C LYS A 95 -4.90 17.95 -4.78
N SER A 96 -5.12 18.86 -3.84
CA SER A 96 -5.32 20.29 -4.15
C SER A 96 -4.08 20.96 -4.75
N THR A 97 -2.89 20.35 -4.61
CA THR A 97 -1.65 20.86 -5.22
C THR A 97 -1.53 20.51 -6.70
N GLY A 98 -2.46 19.73 -7.25
CA GLY A 98 -2.43 19.28 -8.63
C GLY A 98 -1.64 17.99 -8.84
N PHE A 99 -1.14 17.36 -7.78
CA PHE A 99 -0.42 16.09 -7.90
C PHE A 99 -1.40 14.95 -8.16
N GLU A 100 -1.15 14.19 -9.22
CA GLU A 100 -1.92 12.99 -9.53
C GLU A 100 -1.35 11.82 -8.74
N ILE A 101 -2.13 11.33 -7.78
CA ILE A 101 -1.69 10.26 -6.89
C ILE A 101 -2.03 8.91 -7.55
N PRO A 102 -1.02 8.06 -7.85
CA PRO A 102 -1.32 6.72 -8.39
C PRO A 102 -2.05 5.89 -7.34
N THR A 103 -2.90 4.99 -7.81
CA THR A 103 -3.52 4.01 -6.92
C THR A 103 -2.47 3.03 -6.41
N TRP A 104 -2.78 2.33 -5.31
CA TRP A 104 -1.83 1.35 -4.77
C TRP A 104 -1.57 0.22 -5.78
N LYS A 105 -2.56 -0.16 -6.61
CA LYS A 105 -2.37 -1.18 -7.64
C LYS A 105 -1.40 -0.73 -8.73
N GLU A 106 -1.57 0.50 -9.21
CA GLU A 106 -0.67 1.07 -10.21
C GLU A 106 0.75 1.17 -9.68
N ALA A 107 0.90 1.64 -8.45
CA ALA A 107 2.20 1.76 -7.80
C ALA A 107 2.83 0.39 -7.57
N LEU A 108 2.04 -0.60 -7.15
CA LEU A 108 2.52 -1.96 -6.95
C LEU A 108 3.03 -2.58 -8.26
N GLN A 109 2.28 -2.42 -9.34
CA GLN A 109 2.69 -2.95 -10.63
C GLN A 109 3.99 -2.31 -11.12
N ALA A 110 4.12 -0.99 -10.97
CA ALA A 110 5.35 -0.28 -11.31
C ALA A 110 6.53 -0.73 -10.45
N PHE A 111 6.29 -0.91 -9.15
CA PHE A 111 7.31 -1.41 -8.22
C PHE A 111 7.78 -2.81 -8.61
N LEU A 112 6.85 -3.73 -8.87
CA LEU A 112 7.19 -5.10 -9.24
C LEU A 112 7.95 -5.14 -10.58
N ALA A 113 7.56 -4.31 -11.54
CA ALA A 113 8.26 -4.19 -12.81
C ALA A 113 9.69 -3.69 -12.63
N SER A 114 9.95 -2.84 -11.64
CA SER A 114 11.30 -2.33 -11.35
C SER A 114 12.23 -3.39 -10.75
N LEU A 115 11.66 -4.46 -10.16
CA LEU A 115 12.45 -5.56 -9.61
C LEU A 115 12.87 -6.57 -10.68
N VAL A 116 12.20 -6.58 -11.82
CA VAL A 116 12.50 -7.47 -12.94
C VAL A 116 13.44 -6.75 -13.87
N LYS A 117 14.67 -7.20 -13.93
CA LYS A 117 15.70 -6.61 -14.80
C LYS A 117 16.18 -7.62 -15.82
#